data_0d127a1c6042872f60880055e9983a4b
#
_entry.id   0d127a1c6042872f60880055e9983a4b
#
_cell.length_a   1.000
_cell.length_b   1.000
_cell.length_c   1.000
_cell.angle_alpha   90.00
_cell.angle_beta   90.00
_cell.angle_gamma   90.00
#
_symmetry.space_group_name_H-M   'P 1'
#
loop_
_entity.id
_entity.type
_entity.pdbx_description
1 polymer ?
#
loop_
_entity_poly.entity_id
_entity_poly.type
_entity_poly.pdbx_seq_one_letter_code
_entity_poly.pdbx_strand_id
1 'polypeptide(L)'
;MLPNYVQWLVDAAAKHPEASIFQPGVVVIDEHNGLSNTLVEQTKAFYRPKGEAVLQGEELATSLLRGAWFYFPSLGWRKDAIVGTGFREGLNVVQDMALILDITMRGGSLYYDPQVAFMYRRHGGSDSSWRALEGTRFDEERRYMNTIADEMAALGWTKAARVARIRFSSRAHALTLLPKAALAKKWQGVKNLAEHVVK
;
A
#
# COMPACT_ATOMS: atom_id res chain seq x y z
N MET A 1 -12.32 13.02 -3.85
CA MET A 1 -12.01 13.25 -5.27
C MET A 1 -12.01 14.74 -5.52
N LEU A 2 -11.11 15.21 -6.38
CA LEU A 2 -11.16 16.58 -6.91
C LEU A 2 -12.03 16.64 -8.15
N PRO A 3 -12.49 17.83 -8.59
CA PRO A 3 -13.36 17.96 -9.76
C PRO A 3 -12.78 17.38 -11.06
N ASN A 4 -11.46 17.38 -11.20
CA ASN A 4 -10.75 16.85 -12.37
C ASN A 4 -10.52 15.32 -12.34
N TYR A 5 -10.91 14.61 -11.29
CA TYR A 5 -10.57 13.17 -11.13
C TYR A 5 -11.13 12.29 -12.25
N VAL A 6 -12.40 12.47 -12.58
CA VAL A 6 -13.05 11.62 -13.61
C VAL A 6 -12.44 11.88 -14.98
N GLN A 7 -12.24 13.16 -15.34
CA GLN A 7 -11.60 13.51 -16.61
C GLN A 7 -10.18 12.97 -16.67
N TRP A 8 -9.39 13.16 -15.60
CA TRP A 8 -8.06 12.60 -15.49
C TRP A 8 -8.04 11.08 -15.73
N LEU A 9 -8.98 10.35 -15.11
CA LEU A 9 -9.05 8.89 -15.25
C LEU A 9 -9.38 8.46 -16.68
N VAL A 10 -10.32 9.15 -17.34
CA VAL A 10 -10.68 8.88 -18.75
C VAL A 10 -9.48 9.13 -19.66
N ASP A 11 -8.80 10.25 -19.50
CA ASP A 11 -7.63 10.62 -20.29
C ASP A 11 -6.46 9.65 -20.08
N ALA A 12 -6.19 9.28 -18.80
CA ALA A 12 -5.18 8.30 -18.45
C ALA A 12 -5.47 6.92 -19.04
N ALA A 13 -6.74 6.48 -18.98
CA ALA A 13 -7.16 5.20 -19.56
C ALA A 13 -7.11 5.17 -21.09
N ALA A 14 -7.32 6.30 -21.75
CA ALA A 14 -7.17 6.44 -23.21
C ALA A 14 -5.69 6.48 -23.62
N LYS A 15 -4.84 7.18 -22.86
CA LYS A 15 -3.40 7.32 -23.10
C LYS A 15 -2.65 6.00 -22.84
N HIS A 16 -3.10 5.22 -21.85
CA HIS A 16 -2.46 3.98 -21.40
C HIS A 16 -3.45 2.80 -21.44
N PRO A 17 -3.83 2.32 -22.65
CA PRO A 17 -4.76 1.22 -22.81
C PRO A 17 -4.24 -0.11 -22.21
N GLU A 18 -2.94 -0.25 -22.06
CA GLU A 18 -2.26 -1.41 -21.45
C GLU A 18 -2.35 -1.43 -19.93
N ALA A 19 -2.61 -0.28 -19.28
CA ALA A 19 -2.64 -0.21 -17.82
C ALA A 19 -3.93 -0.80 -17.24
N SER A 20 -3.79 -1.62 -16.20
CA SER A 20 -4.90 -2.24 -15.45
C SER A 20 -5.36 -1.37 -14.28
N ILE A 21 -4.45 -0.59 -13.71
CA ILE A 21 -4.62 0.23 -12.51
C ILE A 21 -4.11 1.64 -12.78
N PHE A 22 -4.82 2.65 -12.31
CA PHE A 22 -4.49 4.06 -12.51
C PHE A 22 -4.40 4.76 -11.15
N GLN A 23 -3.24 5.36 -10.84
CA GLN A 23 -2.97 6.08 -9.60
C GLN A 23 -2.64 7.53 -9.89
N PRO A 24 -3.50 8.50 -9.54
CA PRO A 24 -3.19 9.93 -9.64
C PRO A 24 -2.29 10.38 -8.51
N GLY A 25 -1.78 11.60 -8.60
CA GLY A 25 -1.23 12.33 -7.49
C GLY A 25 -2.29 12.53 -6.40
N VAL A 26 -1.89 12.29 -5.13
CA VAL A 26 -2.76 12.39 -3.97
C VAL A 26 -2.18 13.40 -2.97
N VAL A 27 -3.02 14.32 -2.52
CA VAL A 27 -2.72 15.19 -1.38
C VAL A 27 -3.41 14.62 -0.14
N VAL A 28 -2.64 14.47 0.94
CA VAL A 28 -3.17 13.98 2.21
C VAL A 28 -3.53 15.15 3.11
N ILE A 29 -4.74 15.13 3.65
CA ILE A 29 -5.26 16.13 4.57
C ILE A 29 -5.71 15.49 5.88
N ASP A 30 -5.70 16.28 6.96
CA ASP A 30 -6.23 15.89 8.27
C ASP A 30 -7.75 16.14 8.35
N GLU A 31 -8.32 15.95 9.54
CA GLU A 31 -9.74 16.16 9.83
C GLU A 31 -10.16 17.63 9.73
N HIS A 32 -9.22 18.57 9.81
CA HIS A 32 -9.42 20.01 9.73
C HIS A 32 -9.08 20.62 8.36
N ASN A 33 -8.86 19.80 7.33
CA ASN A 33 -8.41 20.18 5.98
C ASN A 33 -6.96 20.70 5.93
N GLY A 34 -6.17 20.58 6.98
CA GLY A 34 -4.76 20.88 6.99
C GLY A 34 -3.95 19.81 6.22
N LEU A 35 -2.82 20.22 5.60
CA LEU A 35 -1.93 19.27 4.94
C LEU A 35 -1.31 18.32 5.97
N SER A 36 -1.40 17.03 5.72
CA SER A 36 -0.78 16.00 6.55
C SER A 36 0.57 15.58 5.98
N ASN A 37 1.62 15.72 6.79
CA ASN A 37 2.99 15.33 6.43
C ASN A 37 3.60 14.43 7.51
N THR A 38 2.98 13.27 7.74
CA THR A 38 3.48 12.28 8.71
C THR A 38 4.67 11.50 8.14
N LEU A 39 5.39 10.77 8.99
CA LEU A 39 6.46 9.86 8.56
C LEU A 39 5.97 8.82 7.53
N VAL A 40 4.72 8.38 7.65
CA VAL A 40 4.10 7.46 6.68
C VAL A 40 3.98 8.13 5.32
N GLU A 41 3.53 9.39 5.27
CA GLU A 41 3.40 10.14 4.00
C GLU A 41 4.77 10.42 3.37
N GLN A 42 5.77 10.75 4.18
CA GLN A 42 7.15 10.92 3.71
C GLN A 42 7.72 9.62 3.16
N THR A 43 7.48 8.49 3.82
CA THR A 43 7.89 7.16 3.34
C THR A 43 7.23 6.83 2.00
N LYS A 44 5.92 7.07 1.87
CA LYS A 44 5.20 6.89 0.60
C LYS A 44 5.77 7.80 -0.50
N ALA A 45 6.01 9.06 -0.19
CA ALA A 45 6.59 10.03 -1.13
C ALA A 45 8.01 9.64 -1.57
N PHE A 46 8.78 8.98 -0.70
CA PHE A 46 10.13 8.49 -1.03
C PHE A 46 10.10 7.33 -2.04
N TYR A 47 9.20 6.35 -1.85
CA TYR A 47 9.15 5.13 -2.67
C TYR A 47 8.31 5.25 -3.95
N ARG A 48 7.38 6.22 -4.05
CA ARG A 48 6.58 6.39 -5.26
C ARG A 48 7.43 6.91 -6.43
N PRO A 49 7.05 6.64 -7.69
CA PRO A 49 7.68 7.23 -8.86
C PRO A 49 7.75 8.77 -8.79
N LYS A 50 8.79 9.37 -9.34
CA LYS A 50 8.99 10.84 -9.29
C LYS A 50 8.33 11.57 -10.46
N GLY A 51 7.93 10.86 -11.50
CA GLY A 51 7.23 11.35 -12.69
C GLY A 51 6.20 10.33 -13.13
N GLU A 52 5.56 10.59 -14.28
CA GLU A 52 4.69 9.60 -14.94
C GLU A 52 5.45 8.29 -15.15
N ALA A 53 4.79 7.16 -14.86
CA ALA A 53 5.38 5.83 -15.05
C ALA A 53 4.31 4.76 -15.24
N VAL A 54 4.57 3.82 -16.13
CA VAL A 54 3.85 2.54 -16.20
C VAL A 54 4.76 1.48 -15.60
N LEU A 55 4.33 0.88 -14.51
CA LEU A 55 5.06 -0.17 -13.80
C LEU A 55 4.32 -1.50 -13.94
N GLN A 56 5.08 -2.60 -14.06
CA GLN A 56 4.52 -3.95 -14.20
C GLN A 56 5.45 -5.01 -13.62
N GLY A 57 4.93 -6.23 -13.47
CA GLY A 57 5.71 -7.40 -13.07
C GLY A 57 6.50 -7.20 -11.78
N GLU A 58 7.71 -7.76 -11.71
CA GLU A 58 8.54 -7.72 -10.50
C GLU A 58 8.92 -6.30 -10.07
N GLU A 59 9.05 -5.37 -11.02
CA GLU A 59 9.37 -3.97 -10.73
C GLU A 59 8.25 -3.31 -9.93
N LEU A 60 7.01 -3.43 -10.40
CA LEU A 60 5.83 -2.90 -9.69
C LEU A 60 5.70 -3.54 -8.32
N ALA A 61 5.74 -4.88 -8.24
CA ALA A 61 5.64 -5.61 -6.98
C ALA A 61 6.72 -5.17 -5.99
N THR A 62 7.98 -5.08 -6.43
CA THR A 62 9.10 -4.63 -5.58
C THR A 62 8.89 -3.20 -5.07
N SER A 63 8.42 -2.30 -5.94
CA SER A 63 8.17 -0.90 -5.58
C SER A 63 7.09 -0.77 -4.52
N LEU A 64 5.97 -1.46 -4.69
CA LEU A 64 4.85 -1.46 -3.74
C LEU A 64 5.21 -2.09 -2.39
N LEU A 65 5.92 -3.22 -2.40
CA LEU A 65 6.35 -3.92 -1.20
C LEU A 65 7.35 -3.12 -0.34
N ARG A 66 8.08 -2.18 -0.94
CA ARG A 66 9.01 -1.31 -0.20
C ARG A 66 8.31 -0.24 0.61
N GLY A 67 7.20 0.32 0.14
CA GLY A 67 6.64 1.51 0.77
C GLY A 67 5.11 1.64 0.74
N ALA A 68 4.38 0.70 0.13
CA ALA A 68 2.91 0.76 0.01
C ALA A 68 2.40 2.17 -0.38
N TRP A 69 3.06 2.80 -1.36
CA TRP A 69 2.88 4.22 -1.69
C TRP A 69 1.54 4.56 -2.35
N PHE A 70 0.74 3.58 -2.70
CA PHE A 70 -0.60 3.80 -3.25
C PHE A 70 -1.60 4.31 -2.20
N TYR A 71 -2.71 4.88 -2.69
CA TYR A 71 -3.88 5.24 -1.90
C TYR A 71 -5.09 4.57 -2.51
N PHE A 72 -5.52 3.46 -1.94
CA PHE A 72 -6.55 2.58 -2.51
C PHE A 72 -7.82 3.32 -2.98
N PRO A 73 -8.41 4.27 -2.20
CA PRO A 73 -9.61 4.98 -2.63
C PRO A 73 -9.42 5.91 -3.83
N SER A 74 -8.17 6.19 -4.23
CA SER A 74 -7.87 7.02 -5.40
C SER A 74 -7.57 6.22 -6.66
N LEU A 75 -7.54 4.88 -6.57
CA LEU A 75 -7.23 4.03 -7.71
C LEU A 75 -8.41 3.94 -8.68
N GLY A 76 -8.11 4.15 -9.96
CA GLY A 76 -8.97 3.72 -11.06
C GLY A 76 -8.60 2.30 -11.51
N TRP A 77 -9.56 1.54 -12.00
CA TRP A 77 -9.39 0.13 -12.32
C TRP A 77 -10.01 -0.20 -13.67
N ARG A 78 -9.36 -1.06 -14.44
CA ARG A 78 -10.05 -1.74 -15.54
C ARG A 78 -10.92 -2.83 -14.95
N LYS A 79 -12.17 -2.86 -15.38
CA LYS A 79 -13.17 -3.78 -14.85
C LYS A 79 -12.77 -5.26 -15.00
N ASP A 80 -12.23 -5.61 -16.15
CA ASP A 80 -11.77 -6.97 -16.46
C ASP A 80 -10.63 -7.44 -15.55
N ALA A 81 -9.72 -6.54 -15.18
CA ALA A 81 -8.63 -6.86 -14.26
C ALA A 81 -9.14 -7.20 -12.84
N ILE A 82 -10.19 -6.52 -12.37
CA ILE A 82 -10.77 -6.79 -11.04
C ILE A 82 -11.66 -8.03 -11.06
N VAL A 83 -12.57 -8.14 -12.03
CA VAL A 83 -13.58 -9.22 -12.07
C VAL A 83 -12.92 -10.60 -12.08
N GLY A 84 -11.76 -10.73 -12.69
CA GLY A 84 -11.00 -11.99 -12.71
C GLY A 84 -10.18 -12.29 -11.47
N THR A 85 -10.03 -11.32 -10.54
CA THR A 85 -9.12 -11.44 -9.40
C THR A 85 -9.86 -11.50 -8.06
N GLY A 86 -10.63 -10.47 -7.71
CA GLY A 86 -11.31 -10.37 -6.42
C GLY A 86 -10.37 -10.17 -5.22
N PHE A 87 -10.97 -9.93 -4.05
CA PHE A 87 -10.22 -9.84 -2.79
C PHE A 87 -9.93 -11.23 -2.23
N ARG A 88 -8.75 -11.43 -1.65
CA ARG A 88 -8.42 -12.68 -0.93
C ARG A 88 -9.23 -12.75 0.36
N GLU A 89 -9.85 -13.90 0.59
CA GLU A 89 -10.59 -14.17 1.83
C GLU A 89 -9.65 -14.17 3.05
N GLY A 90 -10.17 -13.75 4.20
CA GLY A 90 -9.44 -13.74 5.47
C GLY A 90 -8.42 -12.61 5.64
N LEU A 91 -8.29 -11.69 4.67
CA LEU A 91 -7.50 -10.47 4.80
C LEU A 91 -8.38 -9.27 5.09
N ASN A 92 -8.01 -8.48 6.11
CA ASN A 92 -8.74 -7.29 6.53
C ASN A 92 -7.93 -6.00 6.36
N VAL A 93 -6.61 -6.08 6.57
CA VAL A 93 -5.72 -4.92 6.61
C VAL A 93 -4.91 -4.79 5.34
N VAL A 94 -4.41 -5.92 4.82
CA VAL A 94 -3.54 -5.94 3.64
C VAL A 94 -4.27 -6.33 2.35
N GLN A 95 -5.61 -6.41 2.39
CA GLN A 95 -6.45 -6.79 1.24
C GLN A 95 -6.23 -5.91 0.01
N ASP A 96 -6.01 -4.61 0.22
CA ASP A 96 -5.74 -3.63 -0.85
C ASP A 96 -4.44 -3.96 -1.58
N MET A 97 -3.38 -4.21 -0.81
CA MET A 97 -2.08 -4.60 -1.32
C MET A 97 -2.17 -5.96 -2.04
N ALA A 98 -2.90 -6.90 -1.45
CA ALA A 98 -3.08 -8.23 -2.02
C ALA A 98 -3.74 -8.17 -3.39
N LEU A 99 -4.82 -7.40 -3.53
CA LEU A 99 -5.51 -7.24 -4.82
C LEU A 99 -4.59 -6.65 -5.90
N ILE A 100 -3.82 -5.61 -5.57
CA ILE A 100 -2.90 -4.99 -6.53
C ILE A 100 -1.80 -5.97 -6.95
N LEU A 101 -1.22 -6.71 -5.99
CA LEU A 101 -0.16 -7.68 -6.28
C LEU A 101 -0.70 -8.89 -7.06
N ASP A 102 -1.93 -9.33 -6.81
CA ASP A 102 -2.57 -10.41 -7.57
C ASP A 102 -2.81 -10.02 -9.02
N ILE A 103 -3.29 -8.80 -9.27
CA ILE A 103 -3.43 -8.26 -10.63
C ILE A 103 -2.04 -8.17 -11.29
N THR A 104 -1.03 -7.71 -10.56
CA THR A 104 0.35 -7.59 -11.07
C THR A 104 0.95 -8.95 -11.44
N MET A 105 0.77 -9.98 -10.62
CA MET A 105 1.25 -11.33 -10.89
C MET A 105 0.54 -12.00 -12.08
N ARG A 106 -0.65 -11.54 -12.42
CA ARG A 106 -1.41 -11.96 -13.63
C ARG A 106 -1.05 -11.16 -14.88
N GLY A 107 -0.02 -10.32 -14.83
CA GLY A 107 0.44 -9.51 -15.95
C GLY A 107 -0.15 -8.10 -16.01
N GLY A 108 -0.95 -7.71 -15.02
CA GLY A 108 -1.47 -6.34 -14.95
C GLY A 108 -0.39 -5.32 -14.63
N SER A 109 -0.62 -4.08 -15.07
CA SER A 109 0.27 -2.95 -14.88
C SER A 109 -0.43 -1.80 -14.17
N LEU A 110 0.37 -0.90 -13.56
CA LEU A 110 -0.11 0.30 -12.89
C LEU A 110 0.49 1.53 -13.55
N TYR A 111 -0.36 2.42 -14.03
CA TYR A 111 0.02 3.77 -14.44
C TYR A 111 -0.05 4.72 -13.24
N TYR A 112 1.04 5.42 -12.99
CA TYR A 112 1.13 6.50 -12.01
C TYR A 112 1.33 7.84 -12.70
N ASP A 113 0.57 8.85 -12.29
CA ASP A 113 0.68 10.24 -12.73
C ASP A 113 0.78 11.15 -11.50
N PRO A 114 1.81 12.02 -11.39
CA PRO A 114 1.93 12.96 -10.28
C PRO A 114 0.87 14.08 -10.27
N GLN A 115 0.09 14.22 -11.35
CA GLN A 115 -1.01 15.20 -11.40
C GLN A 115 -2.01 14.96 -10.27
N VAL A 116 -2.21 15.97 -9.41
CA VAL A 116 -3.12 15.83 -8.26
C VAL A 116 -4.57 15.84 -8.73
N ALA A 117 -5.25 14.71 -8.49
CA ALA A 117 -6.68 14.54 -8.76
C ALA A 117 -7.47 14.00 -7.56
N PHE A 118 -6.80 13.69 -6.45
CA PHE A 118 -7.44 13.13 -5.27
C PHE A 118 -6.92 13.76 -3.97
N MET A 119 -7.84 14.00 -3.02
CA MET A 119 -7.51 14.34 -1.64
C MET A 119 -7.88 13.17 -0.73
N TYR A 120 -6.91 12.66 0.03
CA TYR A 120 -7.11 11.58 0.99
C TYR A 120 -7.15 12.14 2.42
N ARG A 121 -8.29 11.97 3.09
CA ARG A 121 -8.44 12.44 4.48
C ARG A 121 -7.99 11.38 5.46
N ARG A 122 -7.09 11.76 6.36
CA ARG A 122 -6.72 10.95 7.53
C ARG A 122 -7.45 11.47 8.76
N HIS A 123 -7.93 10.53 9.56
CA HIS A 123 -8.49 10.82 10.89
C HIS A 123 -8.02 9.77 11.89
N GLY A 124 -7.93 10.18 13.17
CA GLY A 124 -7.39 9.32 14.24
C GLY A 124 -8.23 8.08 14.55
N GLY A 125 -9.52 8.09 14.21
CA GLY A 125 -10.46 6.96 14.41
C GLY A 125 -10.45 5.90 13.30
N SER A 126 -9.48 5.92 12.36
CA SER A 126 -9.43 4.89 11.32
C SER A 126 -9.01 3.53 11.88
N ASP A 127 -9.62 2.44 11.39
CA ASP A 127 -9.31 1.05 11.78
C ASP A 127 -7.81 0.74 11.72
N SER A 128 -7.12 1.25 10.72
CA SER A 128 -5.68 1.06 10.58
C SER A 128 -4.85 1.71 11.69
N SER A 129 -5.36 2.77 12.32
CA SER A 129 -4.63 3.51 13.36
C SER A 129 -4.66 2.78 14.72
N TRP A 130 -5.83 2.31 15.18
CA TRP A 130 -5.92 1.62 16.47
C TRP A 130 -5.36 0.19 16.41
N ARG A 131 -5.58 -0.55 15.30
CA ARG A 131 -4.99 -1.88 15.07
C ARG A 131 -3.47 -1.83 14.98
N ALA A 132 -2.89 -0.71 14.53
CA ALA A 132 -1.45 -0.52 14.53
C ALA A 132 -0.87 -0.49 15.95
N LEU A 133 -1.53 0.21 16.90
CA LEU A 133 -1.08 0.26 18.31
C LEU A 133 -1.28 -1.07 19.05
N GLU A 134 -2.23 -1.90 18.63
CA GLU A 134 -2.43 -3.24 19.19
C GLU A 134 -1.52 -4.30 18.58
N GLY A 135 -0.85 -3.95 17.50
CA GLY A 135 0.07 -4.84 16.80
C GLY A 135 -0.61 -5.94 15.97
N THR A 136 -1.94 -6.08 16.03
CA THR A 136 -2.71 -7.13 15.32
C THR A 136 -2.61 -6.99 13.80
N ARG A 137 -2.52 -5.75 13.30
CA ARG A 137 -2.27 -5.42 11.92
C ARG A 137 -0.98 -6.07 11.39
N PHE A 138 0.09 -6.04 12.19
CA PHE A 138 1.40 -6.53 11.77
C PHE A 138 1.48 -8.06 11.69
N ASP A 139 0.65 -8.76 12.45
CA ASP A 139 0.56 -10.23 12.37
C ASP A 139 -0.07 -10.69 11.05
N GLU A 140 -1.16 -10.03 10.62
CA GLU A 140 -1.77 -10.29 9.31
C GLU A 140 -0.79 -9.96 8.18
N GLU A 141 -0.17 -8.76 8.25
CA GLU A 141 0.80 -8.32 7.28
C GLU A 141 1.97 -9.33 7.17
N ARG A 142 2.54 -9.77 8.28
CA ARG A 142 3.66 -10.73 8.27
C ARG A 142 3.27 -12.06 7.62
N ARG A 143 2.10 -12.61 7.97
CA ARG A 143 1.61 -13.84 7.34
C ARG A 143 1.44 -13.69 5.86
N TYR A 144 0.75 -12.64 5.44
CA TYR A 144 0.55 -12.34 4.03
C TYR A 144 1.87 -12.16 3.28
N MET A 145 2.81 -11.37 3.83
CA MET A 145 4.10 -11.10 3.19
C MET A 145 4.95 -12.34 3.01
N ASN A 146 4.89 -13.31 3.92
CA ASN A 146 5.57 -14.59 3.75
C ASN A 146 4.91 -15.42 2.62
N THR A 147 3.58 -15.52 2.62
CA THR A 147 2.85 -16.22 1.55
C THR A 147 3.13 -15.64 0.18
N ILE A 148 3.01 -14.32 0.04
CA ILE A 148 3.23 -13.65 -1.27
C ILE A 148 4.69 -13.75 -1.71
N ALA A 149 5.65 -13.79 -0.76
CA ALA A 149 7.05 -13.99 -1.08
C ALA A 149 7.31 -15.37 -1.70
N ASP A 150 6.62 -16.41 -1.23
CA ASP A 150 6.74 -17.77 -1.79
C ASP A 150 6.09 -17.82 -3.17
N GLU A 151 4.91 -17.20 -3.35
CA GLU A 151 4.25 -17.10 -4.66
C GLU A 151 5.12 -16.36 -5.68
N MET A 152 5.73 -15.23 -5.30
CA MET A 152 6.62 -14.46 -6.16
C MET A 152 7.92 -15.21 -6.48
N ALA A 153 8.47 -15.94 -5.52
CA ALA A 153 9.64 -16.77 -5.76
C ALA A 153 9.34 -17.90 -6.79
N ALA A 154 8.15 -18.48 -6.73
CA ALA A 154 7.70 -19.49 -7.72
C ALA A 154 7.56 -18.89 -9.13
N LEU A 155 7.27 -17.58 -9.26
CA LEU A 155 7.28 -16.86 -10.53
C LEU A 155 8.68 -16.43 -10.99
N GLY A 156 9.74 -16.70 -10.21
CA GLY A 156 11.10 -16.22 -10.47
C GLY A 156 11.35 -14.77 -10.03
N TRP A 157 10.43 -14.12 -9.35
CA TRP A 157 10.55 -12.74 -8.87
C TRP A 157 11.35 -12.67 -7.55
N THR A 158 12.64 -12.94 -7.66
CA THR A 158 13.53 -13.11 -6.49
C THR A 158 13.73 -11.82 -5.68
N LYS A 159 13.73 -10.67 -6.37
CA LYS A 159 13.88 -9.35 -5.73
C LYS A 159 12.63 -8.98 -4.94
N ALA A 160 11.45 -9.14 -5.54
CA ALA A 160 10.18 -8.90 -4.87
C ALA A 160 9.99 -9.83 -3.67
N ALA A 161 10.27 -11.13 -3.84
CA ALA A 161 10.22 -12.12 -2.76
C ALA A 161 11.13 -11.76 -1.58
N ARG A 162 12.36 -11.31 -1.86
CA ARG A 162 13.29 -10.83 -0.83
C ARG A 162 12.74 -9.62 -0.09
N VAL A 163 12.21 -8.62 -0.81
CA VAL A 163 11.64 -7.41 -0.20
C VAL A 163 10.43 -7.75 0.67
N ALA A 164 9.55 -8.64 0.22
CA ALA A 164 8.41 -9.12 0.99
C ALA A 164 8.84 -9.81 2.31
N ARG A 165 9.90 -10.63 2.29
CA ARG A 165 10.43 -11.28 3.50
C ARG A 165 11.10 -10.30 4.46
N ILE A 166 11.83 -9.30 3.95
CA ILE A 166 12.55 -8.32 4.79
C ILE A 166 11.59 -7.36 5.47
N ARG A 167 10.54 -6.89 4.79
CA ARG A 167 9.52 -5.95 5.33
C ARG A 167 10.10 -4.71 6.01
N PHE A 168 11.18 -4.16 5.47
CA PHE A 168 11.95 -3.11 6.14
C PHE A 168 11.09 -1.92 6.59
N SER A 169 10.27 -1.35 5.72
CA SER A 169 9.40 -0.21 6.05
C SER A 169 8.37 -0.54 7.13
N SER A 170 7.81 -1.74 7.10
CA SER A 170 6.85 -2.21 8.09
C SER A 170 7.50 -2.42 9.47
N ARG A 171 8.69 -3.05 9.52
CA ARG A 171 9.46 -3.21 10.77
C ARG A 171 9.87 -1.86 11.35
N ALA A 172 10.36 -0.94 10.50
CA ALA A 172 10.69 0.42 10.92
C ALA A 172 9.47 1.15 11.48
N HIS A 173 8.31 1.03 10.83
CA HIS A 173 7.07 1.60 11.35
C HIS A 173 6.66 0.98 12.69
N ALA A 174 6.71 -0.34 12.85
CA ALA A 174 6.41 -1.01 14.12
C ALA A 174 7.34 -0.52 15.24
N LEU A 175 8.63 -0.32 14.94
CA LEU A 175 9.61 0.22 15.89
C LEU A 175 9.22 1.62 16.39
N THR A 176 8.73 2.50 15.51
CA THR A 176 8.27 3.85 15.90
C THR A 176 7.02 3.86 16.77
N LEU A 177 6.24 2.78 16.77
CA LEU A 177 5.03 2.64 17.57
C LEU A 177 5.29 2.09 18.97
N LEU A 178 6.43 1.41 19.22
CA LEU A 178 6.75 0.81 20.51
C LEU A 178 6.65 1.81 21.69
N PRO A 179 7.25 3.02 21.64
CA PRO A 179 7.14 3.98 22.73
C PRO A 179 5.68 4.41 22.99
N LYS A 180 4.91 4.61 21.92
CA LYS A 180 3.50 5.00 22.03
C LYS A 180 2.65 3.91 22.68
N ALA A 181 2.86 2.65 22.29
CA ALA A 181 2.18 1.50 22.87
C ALA A 181 2.53 1.32 24.35
N ALA A 182 3.81 1.50 24.72
CA ALA A 182 4.27 1.43 26.11
C ALA A 182 3.67 2.54 26.99
N LEU A 183 3.69 3.79 26.51
CA LEU A 183 3.07 4.92 27.22
C LEU A 183 1.55 4.74 27.39
N ALA A 184 0.88 4.14 26.41
CA ALA A 184 -0.53 3.80 26.48
C ALA A 184 -0.81 2.54 27.33
N LYS A 185 0.20 1.94 27.97
CA LYS A 185 0.11 0.70 28.78
C LYS A 185 -0.48 -0.50 28.02
N LYS A 186 -0.39 -0.51 26.68
CA LYS A 186 -0.87 -1.61 25.83
C LYS A 186 0.21 -2.70 25.72
N TRP A 187 0.46 -3.44 26.81
CA TRP A 187 1.57 -4.39 26.90
C TRP A 187 1.51 -5.52 25.87
N GLN A 188 0.30 -6.00 25.54
CA GLN A 188 0.15 -6.98 24.45
C GLN A 188 0.54 -6.38 23.10
N GLY A 189 0.19 -5.11 22.84
CA GLY A 189 0.62 -4.37 21.66
C GLY A 189 2.14 -4.22 21.58
N VAL A 190 2.80 -3.90 22.71
CA VAL A 190 4.27 -3.84 22.78
C VAL A 190 4.90 -5.18 22.40
N LYS A 191 4.37 -6.30 22.92
CA LYS A 191 4.83 -7.64 22.58
C LYS A 191 4.68 -7.94 21.09
N ASN A 192 3.50 -7.71 20.53
CA ASN A 192 3.21 -7.96 19.12
C ASN A 192 4.11 -7.12 18.19
N LEU A 193 4.30 -5.83 18.53
CA LEU A 193 5.20 -4.93 17.79
C LEU A 193 6.66 -5.39 17.86
N ALA A 194 7.15 -5.73 19.05
CA ALA A 194 8.51 -6.23 19.23
C ALA A 194 8.76 -7.53 18.44
N GLU A 195 7.81 -8.46 18.49
CA GLU A 195 7.89 -9.69 17.69
C GLU A 195 7.95 -9.41 16.19
N HIS A 196 7.18 -8.43 15.71
CA HIS A 196 7.19 -8.04 14.29
C HIS A 196 8.53 -7.41 13.87
N VAL A 197 9.15 -6.63 14.74
CA VAL A 197 10.48 -6.03 14.49
C VAL A 197 11.56 -7.09 14.35
N VAL A 198 11.50 -8.16 15.16
CA VAL A 198 12.56 -9.18 15.22
C VAL A 198 12.35 -10.30 14.20
N LYS A 199 11.11 -10.75 14.02
CA LYS A 199 10.74 -11.86 13.11
C LYS A 199 10.53 -11.37 11.68
#